data_b084d8db6a1e799dbf89aaa10efeb7ee
#
_entry.id   b084d8db6a1e799dbf89aaa10efeb7ee
#
_cell.length_a   1.000
_cell.length_b   1.000
_cell.length_c   1.000
_cell.angle_alpha   90.00
_cell.angle_beta   90.00
_cell.angle_gamma   90.00
#
_symmetry.space_group_name_H-M   'P 1'
#
loop_
_entity.id
_entity.type
_entity.pdbx_description
1 polymer ?
#
loop_
_entity_poly.entity_id
_entity_poly.type
_entity_poly.pdbx_seq_one_letter_code
_entity_poly.pdbx_strand_id
1 'polypeptide(L)'
;MAVLQASLSRYLNRLYGDNDRATEKENNLPKGLHVRAAVPVSFKMGIHALPQTKHMVGNNVGIILFPFTIAIKDDPLDYLRTAKASMDRKKNSFEAIASGTIIKLFTYFFGIKGASIYAQRIFSQTTILVSNLPGPTQESSVYGHSISFIAPTVYGLPNALTVNFQSYFNKMAIVLSVDENAIPNPHQLCTDFEESLKLIKDAAMARAKMMT
;
A
#
# COMPACT_ATOMS: atom_id res chain seq x y z
N MET A 1 -5.52 -0.38 0.51
CA MET A 1 -5.36 0.44 1.75
C MET A 1 -6.23 -0.04 2.90
N ALA A 2 -7.55 -0.20 2.73
CA ALA A 2 -8.45 -0.66 3.80
C ALA A 2 -8.03 -2.02 4.39
N VAL A 3 -7.81 -3.01 3.54
CA VAL A 3 -7.36 -4.35 3.95
C VAL A 3 -6.04 -4.27 4.71
N LEU A 4 -5.05 -3.52 4.20
CA LEU A 4 -3.76 -3.33 4.87
C LEU A 4 -3.93 -2.69 6.25
N GLN A 5 -4.79 -1.67 6.37
CA GLN A 5 -5.07 -1.03 7.67
C GLN A 5 -5.71 -2.02 8.66
N ALA A 6 -6.71 -2.78 8.21
CA ALA A 6 -7.38 -3.79 9.04
C ALA A 6 -6.41 -4.90 9.47
N SER A 7 -5.62 -5.44 8.54
CA SER A 7 -4.63 -6.49 8.81
C SER A 7 -3.56 -6.05 9.81
N LEU A 8 -3.01 -4.85 9.63
CA LEU A 8 -2.04 -4.29 10.56
C LEU A 8 -2.65 -4.01 11.93
N SER A 9 -3.90 -3.55 11.99
CA SER A 9 -4.58 -3.33 13.27
C SER A 9 -4.77 -4.65 14.03
N ARG A 10 -5.16 -5.72 13.36
CA ARG A 10 -5.31 -7.06 13.96
C ARG A 10 -3.95 -7.63 14.39
N TYR A 11 -2.96 -7.59 13.49
CA TYR A 11 -1.61 -8.07 13.78
C TYR A 11 -1.01 -7.37 14.99
N LEU A 12 -1.02 -6.03 15.01
CA LEU A 12 -0.46 -5.25 16.11
C LEU A 12 -1.28 -5.42 17.40
N ASN A 13 -2.60 -5.55 17.30
CA ASN A 13 -3.42 -5.82 18.48
C ASN A 13 -3.03 -7.12 19.18
N ARG A 14 -2.71 -8.17 18.41
CA ARG A 14 -2.17 -9.43 18.97
C ARG A 14 -0.75 -9.26 19.52
N LEU A 15 0.10 -8.51 18.83
CA LEU A 15 1.48 -8.29 19.25
C LEU A 15 1.57 -7.51 20.58
N TYR A 16 0.66 -6.56 20.80
CA TYR A 16 0.58 -5.79 22.05
C TYR A 16 -0.26 -6.46 23.14
N GLY A 17 -1.00 -7.50 22.79
CA GLY A 17 -1.73 -8.31 23.75
C GLY A 17 -0.82 -9.35 24.41
N ASP A 18 -1.09 -9.71 25.67
CA ASP A 18 -0.39 -10.81 26.33
C ASP A 18 -0.74 -12.12 25.61
N ASN A 19 0.27 -12.84 25.17
CA ASN A 19 0.18 -14.00 24.27
C ASN A 19 -0.76 -15.16 24.76
N ASP A 20 -1.11 -15.20 26.05
CA ASP A 20 -1.94 -16.27 26.61
C ASP A 20 -3.42 -15.88 26.82
N ARG A 21 -3.82 -14.61 26.69
CA ARG A 21 -5.17 -14.13 27.00
C ARG A 21 -5.79 -13.15 26.01
N ALA A 22 -5.10 -12.80 24.94
CA ALA A 22 -5.62 -11.84 23.97
C ALA A 22 -6.79 -12.45 23.20
N THR A 23 -8.00 -12.24 23.69
CA THR A 23 -9.19 -12.43 22.88
C THR A 23 -9.20 -11.33 21.81
N GLU A 24 -9.57 -11.68 20.56
CA GLU A 24 -9.67 -10.71 19.45
C GLU A 24 -10.60 -9.52 19.74
N LYS A 25 -11.33 -9.57 20.85
CA LYS A 25 -12.30 -8.56 21.30
C LYS A 25 -11.70 -7.47 22.18
N GLU A 26 -10.50 -7.66 22.74
CA GLU A 26 -9.85 -6.66 23.57
C GLU A 26 -8.95 -5.77 22.72
N ASN A 27 -9.09 -4.45 22.90
CA ASN A 27 -8.26 -3.47 22.22
C ASN A 27 -6.99 -3.22 23.02
N ASN A 28 -5.90 -3.92 22.65
CA ASN A 28 -4.59 -3.83 23.28
C ASN A 28 -3.69 -2.76 22.64
N LEU A 29 -4.20 -2.06 21.62
CA LEU A 29 -3.41 -1.09 20.88
C LEU A 29 -3.14 0.16 21.71
N PRO A 30 -1.91 0.69 21.69
CA PRO A 30 -1.60 2.00 22.25
C PRO A 30 -2.49 3.09 21.64
N LYS A 31 -2.98 4.02 22.46
CA LYS A 31 -3.76 5.16 21.97
C LYS A 31 -2.93 6.00 21.00
N GLY A 32 -3.52 6.33 19.86
CA GLY A 32 -2.89 7.22 18.89
C GLY A 32 -1.74 6.57 18.08
N LEU A 33 -1.72 5.26 17.96
CA LEU A 33 -0.74 4.58 17.12
C LEU A 33 -0.96 4.94 15.64
N HIS A 34 0.04 5.58 15.05
CA HIS A 34 0.04 5.98 13.65
C HIS A 34 1.23 5.36 12.92
N VAL A 35 0.95 4.77 11.78
CA VAL A 35 1.97 4.23 10.87
C VAL A 35 1.91 5.01 9.56
N ARG A 36 3.06 5.36 9.01
CA ARG A 36 3.14 6.05 7.72
C ARG A 36 3.57 5.09 6.62
N ALA A 37 2.86 5.14 5.50
CA ALA A 37 3.26 4.46 4.28
C ALA A 37 3.72 5.46 3.22
N ALA A 38 4.79 5.12 2.52
CA ALA A 38 5.14 5.73 1.25
C ALA A 38 4.37 5.03 0.13
N VAL A 39 3.69 5.78 -0.71
CA VAL A 39 2.91 5.26 -1.84
C VAL A 39 3.42 5.93 -3.12
N PRO A 40 4.20 5.22 -3.95
CA PRO A 40 4.55 5.71 -5.27
C PRO A 40 3.31 5.85 -6.15
N VAL A 41 3.16 6.98 -6.81
CA VAL A 41 2.08 7.25 -7.76
C VAL A 41 2.63 7.75 -9.08
N SER A 42 2.10 7.24 -10.19
CA SER A 42 2.48 7.68 -11.52
C SER A 42 1.65 8.89 -11.96
N PHE A 43 2.31 9.92 -12.50
CA PHE A 43 1.65 11.13 -13.00
C PHE A 43 0.99 10.97 -14.38
N LYS A 44 1.03 9.80 -14.99
CA LYS A 44 0.38 9.59 -16.30
C LYS A 44 -1.14 9.80 -16.27
N MET A 45 -1.74 9.88 -15.09
CA MET A 45 -3.21 9.93 -14.92
C MET A 45 -3.77 11.28 -14.49
N GLY A 46 -2.98 12.34 -14.32
CA GLY A 46 -3.47 13.53 -13.59
C GLY A 46 -3.42 14.87 -14.30
N ILE A 47 -2.88 14.99 -15.50
CA ILE A 47 -2.83 16.28 -16.19
C ILE A 47 -3.63 16.21 -17.49
N HIS A 48 -4.95 16.34 -17.37
CA HIS A 48 -5.85 16.61 -18.50
C HIS A 48 -5.65 18.01 -19.12
N ALA A 49 -4.64 18.76 -18.69
CA ALA A 49 -4.42 20.13 -19.09
C ALA A 49 -3.25 20.36 -20.08
N LEU A 50 -2.48 19.30 -20.42
CA LEU A 50 -1.44 19.43 -21.44
C LEU A 50 -1.80 18.60 -22.66
N PRO A 51 -1.64 19.15 -23.89
CA PRO A 51 -1.90 18.39 -25.12
C PRO A 51 -1.05 17.13 -25.10
N GLN A 52 -1.67 16.01 -25.47
CA GLN A 52 -1.04 14.70 -25.56
C GLN A 52 0.13 14.76 -26.55
N THR A 53 1.31 15.10 -26.07
CA THR A 53 2.53 14.84 -26.81
C THR A 53 2.75 13.33 -26.78
N LYS A 54 2.64 12.74 -27.96
CA LYS A 54 2.93 11.35 -28.25
C LYS A 54 4.23 10.94 -27.55
N HIS A 55 4.18 9.84 -26.79
CA HIS A 55 5.33 9.17 -26.21
C HIS A 55 6.11 9.93 -25.11
N MET A 56 5.46 10.26 -23.99
CA MET A 56 6.22 10.46 -22.76
C MET A 56 6.66 9.06 -22.22
N VAL A 57 7.68 8.51 -22.84
CA VAL A 57 8.46 7.42 -22.28
C VAL A 57 9.28 8.02 -21.15
N GLY A 58 8.86 7.79 -19.90
CA GLY A 58 9.55 8.30 -18.73
C GLY A 58 8.89 7.83 -17.44
N ASN A 59 9.70 7.58 -16.42
CA ASN A 59 9.25 7.20 -15.09
C ASN A 59 8.88 8.46 -14.28
N ASN A 60 7.69 9.02 -14.54
CA ASN A 60 7.17 10.17 -13.80
C ASN A 60 6.44 9.68 -12.55
N VAL A 61 7.17 9.41 -11.48
CA VAL A 61 6.66 8.94 -10.21
C VAL A 61 6.85 10.01 -9.15
N GLY A 62 5.83 10.27 -8.36
CA GLY A 62 5.90 10.98 -7.10
C GLY A 62 5.55 10.07 -5.93
N ILE A 63 5.78 10.54 -4.73
CA ILE A 63 5.53 9.78 -3.51
C ILE A 63 4.48 10.52 -2.69
N ILE A 64 3.45 9.81 -2.30
CA ILE A 64 2.44 10.26 -1.33
C ILE A 64 2.73 9.61 0.01
N LEU A 65 2.74 10.39 1.08
CA LEU A 65 2.81 9.88 2.43
C LEU A 65 1.39 9.63 2.95
N PHE A 66 1.04 8.36 3.12
CA PHE A 66 -0.28 7.95 3.56
C PHE A 66 -0.26 7.58 5.05
N PRO A 67 -1.02 8.28 5.90
CA PRO A 67 -1.13 7.95 7.31
C PRO A 67 -2.14 6.81 7.51
N PHE A 68 -1.74 5.76 8.21
CA PHE A 68 -2.62 4.74 8.72
C PHE A 68 -2.90 4.99 10.21
N THR A 69 -4.18 5.12 10.56
CA THR A 69 -4.62 5.06 11.95
C THR A 69 -4.83 3.61 12.32
N ILE A 70 -4.01 3.09 13.21
CA ILE A 70 -4.10 1.70 13.67
C ILE A 70 -5.11 1.66 14.81
N ALA A 71 -6.23 1.00 14.57
CA ALA A 71 -7.31 0.84 15.55
C ALA A 71 -8.21 -0.34 15.16
N ILE A 72 -8.72 -1.06 16.12
CA ILE A 72 -9.77 -2.05 15.91
C ILE A 72 -11.10 -1.32 15.68
N LYS A 73 -11.84 -1.71 14.66
CA LYS A 73 -13.14 -1.12 14.28
C LYS A 73 -14.22 -2.17 14.33
N ASP A 74 -15.37 -1.80 14.89
CA ASP A 74 -16.53 -2.69 15.01
C ASP A 74 -17.16 -3.00 13.64
N ASP A 75 -17.30 -1.98 12.78
CA ASP A 75 -17.76 -2.17 11.39
C ASP A 75 -16.56 -2.31 10.44
N PRO A 76 -16.36 -3.48 9.79
CA PRO A 76 -15.29 -3.68 8.82
C PRO A 76 -15.31 -2.66 7.66
N LEU A 77 -16.47 -2.12 7.32
CA LEU A 77 -16.61 -1.11 6.26
C LEU A 77 -16.04 0.25 6.67
N ASP A 78 -15.81 0.51 7.95
CA ASP A 78 -15.19 1.76 8.38
C ASP A 78 -13.72 1.85 7.99
N TYR A 79 -13.03 0.71 7.85
CA TYR A 79 -11.70 0.70 7.23
C TYR A 79 -11.75 1.20 5.78
N LEU A 80 -12.77 0.76 5.04
CA LEU A 80 -12.95 1.16 3.64
C LEU A 80 -13.29 2.66 3.53
N ARG A 81 -14.22 3.15 4.34
CA ARG A 81 -14.63 4.58 4.38
C ARG A 81 -13.45 5.48 4.73
N THR A 82 -12.69 5.11 5.77
CA THR A 82 -11.53 5.88 6.24
C THR A 82 -10.41 5.88 5.20
N ALA A 83 -10.09 4.72 4.62
CA ALA A 83 -9.06 4.59 3.60
C ALA A 83 -9.43 5.37 2.34
N LYS A 84 -10.70 5.31 1.90
CA LYS A 84 -11.20 6.07 0.75
C LYS A 84 -11.09 7.57 0.99
N ALA A 85 -11.62 8.08 2.10
CA ALA A 85 -11.57 9.50 2.43
C ALA A 85 -10.12 10.03 2.48
N SER A 86 -9.20 9.27 3.09
CA SER A 86 -7.79 9.62 3.16
C SER A 86 -7.12 9.59 1.78
N MET A 87 -7.43 8.61 0.94
CA MET A 87 -6.87 8.51 -0.40
C MET A 87 -7.39 9.61 -1.31
N ASP A 88 -8.69 9.92 -1.28
CA ASP A 88 -9.30 10.97 -2.10
C ASP A 88 -8.69 12.34 -1.74
N ARG A 89 -8.49 12.62 -0.44
CA ARG A 89 -7.80 13.84 0.02
C ARG A 89 -6.35 13.91 -0.50
N LYS A 90 -5.62 12.79 -0.45
CA LYS A 90 -4.23 12.73 -0.90
C LYS A 90 -4.08 12.81 -2.41
N LYS A 91 -4.97 12.19 -3.18
CA LYS A 91 -4.98 12.30 -4.65
C LYS A 91 -5.20 13.72 -5.13
N ASN A 92 -6.02 14.49 -4.41
CA ASN A 92 -6.31 15.89 -4.72
C ASN A 92 -5.25 16.86 -4.16
N SER A 93 -4.22 16.36 -3.48
CA SER A 93 -3.12 17.17 -2.98
C SER A 93 -2.00 17.30 -4.01
N PHE A 94 -1.25 18.41 -3.94
CA PHE A 94 -0.04 18.62 -4.76
C PHE A 94 1.17 17.80 -4.27
N GLU A 95 1.03 17.00 -3.22
CA GLU A 95 2.12 16.27 -2.57
C GLU A 95 2.91 15.37 -3.54
N ALA A 96 2.19 14.60 -4.37
CA ALA A 96 2.80 13.74 -5.35
C ALA A 96 3.57 14.52 -6.42
N ILE A 97 2.97 15.63 -6.91
CA ILE A 97 3.61 16.50 -7.91
C ILE A 97 4.86 17.16 -7.32
N ALA A 98 4.74 17.69 -6.11
CA ALA A 98 5.84 18.34 -5.40
C ALA A 98 7.00 17.36 -5.18
N SER A 99 6.73 16.16 -4.64
CA SER A 99 7.77 15.16 -4.39
C SER A 99 8.46 14.70 -5.67
N GLY A 100 7.71 14.47 -6.75
CA GLY A 100 8.28 14.11 -8.05
C GLY A 100 9.10 15.23 -8.67
N THR A 101 8.66 16.48 -8.53
CA THR A 101 9.41 17.66 -9.02
C THR A 101 10.71 17.84 -8.23
N ILE A 102 10.67 17.69 -6.91
CA ILE A 102 11.86 17.77 -6.05
C ILE A 102 12.86 16.69 -6.43
N ILE A 103 12.43 15.44 -6.65
CA ILE A 103 13.31 14.36 -7.10
C ILE A 103 13.99 14.72 -8.42
N LYS A 104 13.25 15.29 -9.38
CA LYS A 104 13.81 15.73 -10.67
C LYS A 104 14.83 16.87 -10.49
N LEU A 105 14.54 17.85 -9.65
CA LEU A 105 15.48 18.95 -9.36
C LEU A 105 16.76 18.43 -8.69
N PHE A 106 16.64 17.52 -7.73
CA PHE A 106 17.80 16.89 -7.11
C PHE A 106 18.60 16.07 -8.11
N THR A 107 17.93 15.38 -9.05
CA THR A 107 18.61 14.67 -10.14
C THR A 107 19.35 15.64 -11.05
N TYR A 108 18.74 16.77 -11.36
CA TYR A 108 19.34 17.77 -12.27
C TYR A 108 20.57 18.45 -11.64
N PHE A 109 20.49 18.89 -10.37
CA PHE A 109 21.59 19.62 -9.72
C PHE A 109 22.67 18.72 -9.13
N PHE A 110 22.31 17.55 -8.59
CA PHE A 110 23.20 16.69 -7.82
C PHE A 110 23.35 15.28 -8.42
N GLY A 111 22.78 15.05 -9.60
CA GLY A 111 22.81 13.75 -10.27
C GLY A 111 22.00 12.68 -9.51
N ILE A 112 22.18 11.42 -9.94
CA ILE A 112 21.45 10.27 -9.38
C ILE A 112 21.74 10.09 -7.87
N LYS A 113 22.98 10.39 -7.43
CA LYS A 113 23.36 10.28 -6.01
C LYS A 113 22.52 11.24 -5.12
N GLY A 114 22.33 12.49 -5.56
CA GLY A 114 21.49 13.44 -4.82
C GLY A 114 20.03 13.01 -4.77
N ALA A 115 19.48 12.55 -5.88
CA ALA A 115 18.12 12.03 -5.93
C ALA A 115 17.91 10.79 -5.02
N SER A 116 18.91 9.89 -4.98
CA SER A 116 18.84 8.70 -4.13
C SER A 116 18.87 9.04 -2.65
N ILE A 117 19.70 9.99 -2.23
CA ILE A 117 19.76 10.46 -0.84
C ILE A 117 18.39 11.05 -0.42
N TYR A 118 17.79 11.87 -1.27
CA TYR A 118 16.48 12.45 -1.00
C TYR A 118 15.38 11.38 -0.92
N ALA A 119 15.34 10.45 -1.87
CA ALA A 119 14.39 9.33 -1.86
C ALA A 119 14.56 8.45 -0.62
N GLN A 120 15.82 8.11 -0.27
CA GLN A 120 16.14 7.33 0.93
C GLN A 120 15.65 8.05 2.20
N ARG A 121 15.80 9.38 2.28
CA ARG A 121 15.28 10.16 3.41
C ARG A 121 13.76 10.07 3.53
N ILE A 122 13.02 10.07 2.42
CA ILE A 122 11.56 9.88 2.44
C ILE A 122 11.22 8.48 2.94
N PHE A 123 11.86 7.44 2.38
CA PHE A 123 11.57 6.06 2.76
C PHE A 123 11.95 5.75 4.21
N SER A 124 13.06 6.31 4.71
CA SER A 124 13.46 6.11 6.11
C SER A 124 12.53 6.77 7.14
N GLN A 125 11.68 7.70 6.71
CA GLN A 125 10.64 8.31 7.56
C GLN A 125 9.29 7.58 7.49
N THR A 126 9.24 6.47 6.77
CA THR A 126 8.02 5.66 6.60
C THR A 126 8.30 4.22 7.02
N THR A 127 7.33 3.63 7.71
CA THR A 127 7.41 2.24 8.18
C THR A 127 7.07 1.27 7.06
N ILE A 128 6.20 1.70 6.14
CA ILE A 128 5.62 0.85 5.11
C ILE A 128 5.83 1.48 3.74
N LEU A 129 6.16 0.66 2.75
CA LEU A 129 6.04 0.99 1.35
C LEU A 129 4.85 0.23 0.75
N VAL A 130 3.97 0.93 0.05
CA VAL A 130 2.83 0.29 -0.65
C VAL A 130 2.93 0.61 -2.13
N SER A 131 3.13 -0.40 -2.94
CA SER A 131 3.14 -0.31 -4.40
C SER A 131 1.90 -0.99 -4.98
N ASN A 132 1.27 -0.34 -5.94
CA ASN A 132 0.15 -0.91 -6.69
C ASN A 132 0.44 -0.79 -8.18
N LEU A 133 0.71 -1.90 -8.83
CA LEU A 133 1.08 -1.99 -10.23
C LEU A 133 -0.04 -2.67 -11.03
N PRO A 134 -0.68 -1.95 -11.97
CA PRO A 134 -1.57 -2.59 -12.92
C PRO A 134 -0.75 -3.46 -13.87
N GLY A 135 -1.12 -4.73 -13.98
CA GLY A 135 -0.52 -5.67 -14.91
C GLY A 135 -1.36 -5.85 -16.19
N PRO A 136 -0.95 -6.79 -17.06
CA PRO A 136 -1.68 -7.13 -18.26
C PRO A 136 -3.12 -7.53 -17.98
N THR A 137 -4.04 -7.00 -18.78
CA THR A 137 -5.48 -7.32 -18.70
C THR A 137 -5.85 -8.58 -19.49
N GLN A 138 -4.92 -9.08 -20.31
CA GLN A 138 -5.06 -10.30 -21.09
C GLN A 138 -4.05 -11.34 -20.62
N GLU A 139 -4.38 -12.60 -20.80
CA GLU A 139 -3.47 -13.70 -20.53
C GLU A 139 -2.24 -13.59 -21.46
N SER A 140 -1.07 -13.69 -20.85
CA SER A 140 0.21 -13.58 -21.54
C SER A 140 0.95 -14.90 -21.48
N SER A 141 1.75 -15.18 -22.50
CA SER A 141 2.60 -16.36 -22.56
C SER A 141 4.05 -15.99 -22.84
N VAL A 142 4.96 -16.81 -22.33
CA VAL A 142 6.40 -16.70 -22.60
C VAL A 142 6.85 -18.04 -23.18
N TYR A 143 7.39 -18.00 -24.39
CA TYR A 143 7.81 -19.21 -25.14
C TYR A 143 6.71 -20.30 -25.24
N GLY A 144 5.43 -19.89 -25.42
CA GLY A 144 4.30 -20.80 -25.53
C GLY A 144 3.73 -21.31 -24.20
N HIS A 145 4.30 -20.93 -23.05
CA HIS A 145 3.82 -21.29 -21.72
C HIS A 145 3.01 -20.12 -21.12
N SER A 146 1.77 -20.39 -20.72
CA SER A 146 0.91 -19.39 -20.08
C SER A 146 1.46 -18.99 -18.70
N ILE A 147 1.46 -17.66 -18.44
CA ILE A 147 1.82 -17.12 -17.13
C ILE A 147 0.61 -17.29 -16.20
N SER A 148 0.80 -17.97 -15.07
CA SER A 148 -0.27 -18.21 -14.10
C SER A 148 -0.56 -17.01 -13.21
N PHE A 149 0.48 -16.26 -12.79
CA PHE A 149 0.41 -15.05 -11.98
C PHE A 149 1.72 -14.28 -12.04
N ILE A 150 1.68 -13.01 -11.66
CA ILE A 150 2.86 -12.15 -11.53
C ILE A 150 2.91 -11.66 -10.08
N ALA A 151 4.06 -11.84 -9.42
CA ALA A 151 4.28 -11.46 -8.02
C ALA A 151 5.60 -10.66 -7.90
N PRO A 152 5.55 -9.32 -8.09
CA PRO A 152 6.74 -8.50 -8.00
C PRO A 152 7.16 -8.32 -6.55
N THR A 153 8.45 -8.29 -6.31
CA THR A 153 9.04 -7.96 -5.02
C THR A 153 10.07 -6.87 -5.18
N VAL A 154 10.29 -6.08 -4.11
CA VAL A 154 11.34 -5.06 -4.03
C VAL A 154 12.18 -5.37 -2.81
N TYR A 155 13.49 -5.31 -2.99
CA TYR A 155 14.48 -5.61 -1.96
C TYR A 155 15.40 -4.42 -1.69
N GLY A 156 15.96 -4.35 -0.47
CA GLY A 156 16.97 -3.35 -0.11
C GLY A 156 16.41 -1.97 0.27
N LEU A 157 15.12 -1.87 0.60
CA LEU A 157 14.52 -0.64 1.11
C LEU A 157 14.56 -0.60 2.64
N PRO A 158 14.62 0.61 3.25
CA PRO A 158 14.72 0.77 4.70
C PRO A 158 13.37 0.58 5.43
N ASN A 159 12.33 0.15 4.74
CA ASN A 159 10.99 -0.01 5.30
C ASN A 159 10.86 -1.37 5.99
N ALA A 160 10.20 -1.40 7.14
CA ALA A 160 9.91 -2.65 7.87
C ALA A 160 8.96 -3.57 7.10
N LEU A 161 8.07 -2.99 6.29
CA LEU A 161 7.11 -3.72 5.47
C LEU A 161 7.01 -3.11 4.07
N THR A 162 7.14 -3.94 3.06
CA THR A 162 6.78 -3.58 1.68
C THR A 162 5.61 -4.43 1.21
N VAL A 163 4.56 -3.78 0.72
CA VAL A 163 3.35 -4.44 0.22
C VAL A 163 3.20 -4.11 -1.25
N ASN A 164 3.32 -5.12 -2.10
CA ASN A 164 3.15 -4.99 -3.54
C ASN A 164 1.81 -5.62 -3.96
N PHE A 165 0.95 -4.83 -4.57
CA PHE A 165 -0.26 -5.28 -5.22
C PHE A 165 0.00 -5.34 -6.73
N GLN A 166 -0.25 -6.50 -7.33
CA GLN A 166 -0.10 -6.71 -8.77
C GLN A 166 -1.35 -7.35 -9.34
N SER A 167 -2.03 -6.64 -10.24
CA SER A 167 -3.08 -7.27 -11.02
C SER A 167 -2.49 -8.02 -12.22
N TYR A 168 -3.07 -9.14 -12.57
CA TYR A 168 -2.75 -9.88 -13.77
C TYR A 168 -4.00 -10.62 -14.26
N PHE A 169 -4.49 -10.27 -15.46
CA PHE A 169 -5.70 -10.82 -16.05
C PHE A 169 -6.88 -10.67 -15.05
N ASN A 170 -7.40 -11.76 -14.50
CA ASN A 170 -8.50 -11.79 -13.54
C ASN A 170 -8.04 -12.04 -12.08
N LYS A 171 -6.73 -11.96 -11.82
CA LYS A 171 -6.13 -12.24 -10.52
C LYS A 171 -5.45 -10.99 -9.96
N MET A 172 -5.29 -10.96 -8.64
CA MET A 172 -4.45 -9.99 -7.95
C MET A 172 -3.53 -10.74 -6.98
N ALA A 173 -2.24 -10.53 -7.13
CA ALA A 173 -1.24 -10.99 -6.18
C ALA A 173 -0.95 -9.89 -5.16
N ILE A 174 -0.81 -10.27 -3.89
CA ILE A 174 -0.33 -9.41 -2.81
C ILE A 174 0.96 -10.05 -2.30
N VAL A 175 2.06 -9.30 -2.39
CA VAL A 175 3.36 -9.76 -1.95
C VAL A 175 3.81 -8.91 -0.77
N LEU A 176 4.12 -9.56 0.33
CA LEU A 176 4.66 -8.94 1.55
C LEU A 176 6.16 -9.23 1.64
N SER A 177 6.97 -8.18 1.68
CA SER A 177 8.38 -8.27 2.02
C SER A 177 8.57 -7.62 3.38
N VAL A 178 9.07 -8.36 4.35
CA VAL A 178 9.14 -7.95 5.75
C VAL A 178 10.57 -7.98 6.27
N ASP A 179 10.89 -7.08 7.18
CA ASP A 179 12.04 -7.21 8.07
C ASP A 179 11.61 -8.03 9.28
N GLU A 180 12.15 -9.22 9.43
CA GLU A 180 11.78 -10.17 10.50
C GLU A 180 12.10 -9.63 11.90
N ASN A 181 13.05 -8.70 12.03
CA ASN A 181 13.35 -8.03 13.29
C ASN A 181 12.25 -7.03 13.70
N ALA A 182 11.56 -6.43 12.72
CA ALA A 182 10.49 -5.48 12.96
C ALA A 182 9.10 -6.13 12.96
N ILE A 183 8.92 -7.22 12.22
CA ILE A 183 7.66 -7.95 12.07
C ILE A 183 7.89 -9.42 12.40
N PRO A 184 7.88 -9.79 13.69
CA PRO A 184 7.96 -11.18 14.09
C PRO A 184 6.72 -11.94 13.59
N ASN A 185 6.91 -13.19 13.19
CA ASN A 185 5.85 -14.05 12.66
C ASN A 185 5.11 -13.48 11.43
N PRO A 186 5.80 -13.27 10.29
CA PRO A 186 5.22 -12.66 9.09
C PRO A 186 4.06 -13.49 8.49
N HIS A 187 4.03 -14.80 8.71
CA HIS A 187 2.93 -15.65 8.25
C HIS A 187 1.59 -15.29 8.92
N GLN A 188 1.63 -14.87 10.18
CA GLN A 188 0.45 -14.37 10.88
C GLN A 188 -0.10 -13.11 10.19
N LEU A 189 0.77 -12.21 9.74
CA LEU A 189 0.35 -11.03 8.99
C LEU A 189 -0.33 -11.41 7.66
N CYS A 190 0.15 -12.46 6.95
CA CYS A 190 -0.51 -12.98 5.75
C CYS A 190 -1.93 -13.48 6.06
N THR A 191 -2.09 -14.26 7.14
CA THR A 191 -3.40 -14.73 7.61
C THR A 191 -4.33 -13.56 7.93
N ASP A 192 -3.82 -12.53 8.59
CA ASP A 192 -4.58 -11.31 8.90
C ASP A 192 -5.02 -10.55 7.64
N PHE A 193 -4.22 -10.60 6.57
CA PHE A 193 -4.61 -10.04 5.29
C PHE A 193 -5.80 -10.79 4.66
N GLU A 194 -5.75 -12.11 4.65
CA GLU A 194 -6.82 -12.96 4.11
C GLU A 194 -8.12 -12.78 4.89
N GLU A 195 -8.05 -12.84 6.22
CA GLU A 195 -9.20 -12.66 7.09
C GLU A 195 -9.80 -11.26 6.98
N SER A 196 -8.97 -10.21 6.96
CA SER A 196 -9.43 -8.84 6.82
C SER A 196 -10.11 -8.60 5.46
N LEU A 197 -9.56 -9.18 4.39
CA LEU A 197 -10.18 -9.12 3.06
C LEU A 197 -11.54 -9.81 3.07
N LYS A 198 -11.64 -10.99 3.67
CA LYS A 198 -12.89 -11.75 3.79
C LYS A 198 -13.93 -10.96 4.58
N LEU A 199 -13.58 -10.44 5.77
CA LEU A 199 -14.49 -9.65 6.61
C LEU A 199 -15.04 -8.42 5.90
N ILE A 200 -14.17 -7.65 5.23
CA ILE A 200 -14.59 -6.46 4.50
C ILE A 200 -15.49 -6.83 3.31
N LYS A 201 -15.16 -7.91 2.59
CA LYS A 201 -15.96 -8.42 1.48
C LYS A 201 -17.35 -8.86 1.94
N ASP A 202 -17.42 -9.68 2.99
CA ASP A 202 -18.67 -10.23 3.51
C ASP A 202 -19.59 -9.11 4.02
N ALA A 203 -19.05 -8.12 4.75
CA ALA A 203 -19.77 -6.95 5.20
C ALA A 203 -20.30 -6.10 4.02
N ALA A 204 -19.49 -5.94 2.96
CA ALA A 204 -19.93 -5.20 1.77
C ALA A 204 -21.05 -5.94 1.02
N MET A 205 -20.96 -7.25 0.88
CA MET A 205 -21.99 -8.08 0.24
C MET A 205 -23.30 -8.11 1.04
N ALA A 206 -23.21 -8.21 2.36
CA ALA A 206 -24.38 -8.15 3.24
C ALA A 206 -25.12 -6.80 3.09
N ARG A 207 -24.38 -5.70 3.06
CA ARG A 207 -24.96 -4.37 2.89
C ARG A 207 -25.58 -4.17 1.50
N ALA A 208 -24.96 -4.70 0.45
CA ALA A 208 -25.52 -4.63 -0.91
C ALA A 208 -26.87 -5.34 -1.00
N LYS A 209 -27.01 -6.52 -0.35
CA LYS A 209 -28.28 -7.27 -0.32
C LYS A 209 -29.40 -6.56 0.45
N MET A 210 -29.07 -5.68 1.42
CA MET A 210 -30.06 -4.91 2.17
C MET A 210 -30.58 -3.69 1.39
N MET A 211 -29.90 -3.31 0.33
CA MET A 211 -30.25 -2.14 -0.50
C MET A 211 -30.97 -2.51 -1.80
N THR A 212 -31.06 -3.79 -2.11
CA THR A 212 -31.89 -4.37 -3.19
C THR A 212 -33.20 -4.91 -2.66
#